data_323e84731ed721377afd01662ff48fe4
#
_entry.id   323e84731ed721377afd01662ff48fe4
#
_cell.length_a   1.000
_cell.length_b   1.000
_cell.length_c   1.000
_cell.angle_alpha   90.00
_cell.angle_beta   90.00
_cell.angle_gamma   90.00
#
_symmetry.space_group_name_H-M   'P 1'
#
loop_
_entity.id
_entity.type
_entity.pdbx_description
1 polymer ?
#
loop_
_entity_poly.entity_id
_entity_poly.type
_entity_poly.pdbx_seq_one_letter_code
_entity_poly.pdbx_strand_id
1 'polypeptide(L)'
;RAIMYKAYPELSDEQLMEQFKSCRDSLEYRIIGIDPGLNNFCAVTNNFGDRPFLVNGRTIKAVNNYYNKRLARLKRQAVLCNNREYTRRIGRLTYKRNCMIKDSLHKISRYIADYAKDNNADIVVLGHNVFQKQKINTGAANNQAIVQIPHLVFAGMLQYKLEEYGIRLVLTEESYTSMADFKAGDKIPVFSVDSTEEHVFSGRRIKRGLYKYGDGSTG
;
A
#
# COMPACT_ATOMS: atom_id res chain seq x y z
N ARG A 1 11.21 9.61 17.20
CA ARG A 1 9.94 10.37 17.21
C ARG A 1 10.22 11.71 16.58
N ALA A 2 9.51 12.06 15.51
CA ALA A 2 9.67 13.36 14.90
C ALA A 2 9.64 14.44 15.99
N ILE A 3 10.64 15.31 15.97
CA ILE A 3 10.81 16.38 16.98
C ILE A 3 9.51 17.17 17.16
N MET A 4 8.72 17.33 16.07
CA MET A 4 7.43 18.00 16.08
C MET A 4 6.33 17.26 16.87
N TYR A 5 6.31 15.92 16.88
CA TYR A 5 5.33 15.17 17.66
C TYR A 5 5.52 15.36 19.19
N LYS A 6 6.78 15.59 19.60
CA LYS A 6 7.13 15.93 20.98
C LYS A 6 6.82 17.39 21.33
N ALA A 7 6.92 18.28 20.32
CA ALA A 7 6.69 19.73 20.52
C ALA A 7 5.21 20.13 20.48
N TYR A 8 4.36 19.35 19.76
CA TYR A 8 2.96 19.69 19.53
C TYR A 8 2.05 18.46 19.65
N PRO A 9 1.87 17.89 20.85
CA PRO A 9 1.07 16.68 21.04
C PRO A 9 -0.43 16.87 20.78
N GLU A 10 -0.91 18.09 20.75
CA GLU A 10 -2.32 18.48 20.53
C GLU A 10 -2.70 18.65 19.06
N LEU A 11 -1.75 18.63 18.13
CA LEU A 11 -2.05 18.81 16.70
C LEU A 11 -2.55 17.52 16.07
N SER A 12 -3.65 17.63 15.30
CA SER A 12 -4.12 16.54 14.44
C SER A 12 -3.11 16.22 13.33
N ASP A 13 -3.22 15.04 12.74
CA ASP A 13 -2.36 14.64 11.63
C ASP A 13 -2.44 15.60 10.44
N GLU A 14 -3.60 16.17 10.18
CA GLU A 14 -3.83 17.17 9.12
C GLU A 14 -3.10 18.48 9.41
N GLN A 15 -3.21 18.98 10.64
CA GLN A 15 -2.52 20.19 11.08
C GLN A 15 -1.00 20.02 11.09
N LEU A 16 -0.51 18.84 11.49
CA LEU A 16 0.91 18.52 11.39
C LEU A 16 1.38 18.51 9.93
N MET A 17 0.59 17.93 9.02
CA MET A 17 0.93 17.92 7.59
C MET A 17 0.93 19.33 6.99
N GLU A 18 0.10 20.21 7.44
CA GLU A 18 0.05 21.61 6.98
C GLU A 18 1.26 22.41 7.51
N GLN A 19 1.65 22.20 8.77
CA GLN A 19 2.92 22.74 9.30
C GLN A 19 4.15 22.14 8.61
N PHE A 20 4.14 20.85 8.27
CA PHE A 20 5.19 20.22 7.44
C PHE A 20 5.30 20.89 6.07
N LYS A 21 4.18 21.26 5.44
CA LYS A 21 4.19 21.98 4.17
C LYS A 21 4.76 23.39 4.31
N SER A 22 4.48 24.08 5.40
CA SER A 22 4.98 25.43 5.68
C SER A 22 6.46 25.47 6.11
N CYS A 23 6.96 24.42 6.76
CA CYS A 23 8.36 24.27 7.17
C CYS A 23 9.23 23.56 6.12
N ARG A 24 8.71 23.32 4.93
CA ARG A 24 9.35 22.52 3.85
C ARG A 24 10.72 23.05 3.43
N ASP A 25 10.96 24.33 3.60
CA ASP A 25 12.20 25.01 3.16
C ASP A 25 13.32 24.98 4.22
N SER A 26 13.07 24.47 5.44
CA SER A 26 14.03 24.56 6.54
C SER A 26 14.41 23.24 7.23
N LEU A 27 13.72 22.12 6.96
CA LEU A 27 13.98 20.83 7.58
C LEU A 27 13.98 19.72 6.53
N GLU A 28 15.15 19.16 6.26
CA GLU A 28 15.31 17.98 5.40
C GLU A 28 14.86 16.72 6.14
N TYR A 29 13.55 16.43 6.10
CA TYR A 29 13.05 15.13 6.60
C TYR A 29 13.48 14.00 5.67
N ARG A 30 13.96 12.93 6.28
CA ARG A 30 14.23 11.67 5.57
C ARG A 30 12.93 10.87 5.46
N ILE A 31 12.39 10.83 4.26
CA ILE A 31 11.07 10.26 3.98
C ILE A 31 11.21 9.02 3.12
N ILE A 32 10.50 7.96 3.51
CA ILE A 32 10.35 6.73 2.72
C ILE A 32 8.91 6.65 2.21
N GLY A 33 8.74 6.48 0.89
CA GLY A 33 7.45 6.26 0.24
C GLY A 33 7.23 4.78 -0.08
N ILE A 34 6.04 4.25 0.20
CA ILE A 34 5.64 2.87 -0.06
C ILE A 34 4.38 2.87 -0.91
N ASP A 35 4.46 2.31 -2.12
CA ASP A 35 3.34 2.08 -3.04
C ASP A 35 2.96 0.59 -3.04
N PRO A 36 1.80 0.21 -2.44
CA PRO A 36 1.32 -1.17 -2.44
C PRO A 36 0.86 -1.63 -3.81
N GLY A 37 1.26 -2.82 -4.19
CA GLY A 37 0.95 -3.38 -5.50
C GLY A 37 0.41 -4.82 -5.45
N LEU A 38 0.10 -5.36 -6.63
CA LEU A 38 -0.44 -6.71 -6.80
C LEU A 38 0.61 -7.77 -7.10
N ASN A 39 1.52 -7.48 -8.01
CA ASN A 39 2.55 -8.42 -8.44
C ASN A 39 3.81 -8.30 -7.58
N ASN A 40 4.22 -7.07 -7.32
CA ASN A 40 5.09 -6.73 -6.22
C ASN A 40 4.19 -6.37 -5.05
N PHE A 41 4.53 -6.81 -3.84
CA PHE A 41 3.76 -6.48 -2.66
C PHE A 41 3.76 -4.98 -2.40
N CYS A 42 4.93 -4.35 -2.55
CA CYS A 42 5.06 -2.90 -2.60
C CYS A 42 6.35 -2.47 -3.33
N ALA A 43 6.36 -1.24 -3.82
CA ALA A 43 7.56 -0.52 -4.22
C ALA A 43 7.93 0.43 -3.09
N VAL A 44 9.23 0.54 -2.79
CA VAL A 44 9.77 1.41 -1.74
C VAL A 44 10.74 2.39 -2.37
N THR A 45 10.53 3.66 -2.13
CA THR A 45 11.37 4.78 -2.59
C THR A 45 11.71 5.69 -1.41
N ASN A 46 12.63 6.63 -1.61
CA ASN A 46 13.07 7.55 -0.58
C ASN A 46 13.50 8.89 -1.20
N ASN A 47 13.68 9.93 -0.36
CA ASN A 47 14.14 11.26 -0.77
C ASN A 47 15.63 11.53 -0.44
N PHE A 48 16.34 10.53 0.06
CA PHE A 48 17.74 10.66 0.50
C PHE A 48 18.76 9.96 -0.41
N GLY A 49 18.33 9.58 -1.64
CA GLY A 49 19.21 9.10 -2.70
C GLY A 49 19.52 7.61 -2.71
N ASP A 50 18.98 6.82 -1.78
CA ASP A 50 19.13 5.38 -1.82
C ASP A 50 18.36 4.77 -3.01
N ARG A 51 18.88 3.65 -3.51
CA ARG A 51 18.26 2.94 -4.63
C ARG A 51 16.88 2.40 -4.24
N PRO A 52 15.82 2.75 -5.00
CA PRO A 52 14.50 2.17 -4.79
C PRO A 52 14.50 0.65 -4.93
N PHE A 53 13.64 -0.04 -4.18
CA PHE A 53 13.53 -1.48 -4.26
C PHE A 53 12.08 -1.97 -4.28
N LEU A 54 11.91 -3.22 -4.74
CA LEU A 54 10.62 -3.89 -4.84
C LEU A 54 10.55 -5.03 -3.85
N VAL A 55 9.47 -5.08 -3.07
CA VAL A 55 9.14 -6.22 -2.21
C VAL A 55 8.31 -7.20 -3.01
N ASN A 56 8.81 -8.42 -3.16
CA ASN A 56 8.18 -9.43 -3.99
C ASN A 56 6.89 -9.99 -3.36
N GLY A 57 5.77 -9.90 -4.08
CA GLY A 57 4.46 -10.44 -3.66
C GLY A 57 4.17 -11.87 -4.15
N ARG A 58 5.08 -12.52 -4.89
CA ARG A 58 4.83 -13.82 -5.53
C ARG A 58 4.47 -14.91 -4.54
N THR A 59 5.10 -14.95 -3.36
CA THR A 59 4.79 -15.93 -2.31
C THR A 59 3.36 -15.79 -1.83
N ILE A 60 2.91 -14.57 -1.52
CA ILE A 60 1.53 -14.29 -1.11
C ILE A 60 0.54 -14.70 -2.21
N LYS A 61 0.85 -14.36 -3.46
CA LYS A 61 0.05 -14.73 -4.63
C LYS A 61 -0.04 -16.25 -4.81
N ALA A 62 1.08 -16.96 -4.67
CA ALA A 62 1.12 -18.42 -4.78
C ALA A 62 0.28 -19.11 -3.69
N VAL A 63 0.39 -18.65 -2.44
CA VAL A 63 -0.40 -19.14 -1.31
C VAL A 63 -1.90 -18.94 -1.56
N ASN A 64 -2.31 -17.76 -2.01
CA ASN A 64 -3.70 -17.47 -2.34
C ASN A 64 -4.22 -18.30 -3.51
N ASN A 65 -3.44 -18.47 -4.58
CA ASN A 65 -3.82 -19.28 -5.73
C ASN A 65 -3.99 -20.77 -5.35
N TYR A 66 -3.07 -21.32 -4.56
CA TYR A 66 -3.20 -22.69 -4.05
C TYR A 66 -4.44 -22.83 -3.18
N TYR A 67 -4.65 -21.89 -2.24
CA TYR A 67 -5.81 -21.87 -1.36
C TYR A 67 -7.11 -21.86 -2.16
N ASN A 68 -7.25 -20.98 -3.15
CA ASN A 68 -8.47 -20.83 -3.95
C ASN A 68 -8.81 -22.12 -4.72
N LYS A 69 -7.81 -22.72 -5.40
CA LYS A 69 -7.98 -23.99 -6.12
C LYS A 69 -8.42 -25.12 -5.16
N ARG A 70 -7.78 -25.20 -4.01
CA ARG A 70 -8.07 -26.24 -3.04
C ARG A 70 -9.42 -26.04 -2.37
N LEU A 71 -9.76 -24.78 -2.02
CA LEU A 71 -11.05 -24.41 -1.43
C LEU A 71 -12.21 -24.75 -2.37
N ALA A 72 -12.12 -24.40 -3.64
CA ALA A 72 -13.14 -24.71 -4.64
C ALA A 72 -13.42 -26.23 -4.72
N ARG A 73 -12.35 -27.05 -4.74
CA ARG A 73 -12.48 -28.50 -4.72
C ARG A 73 -13.14 -29.04 -3.46
N LEU A 74 -12.73 -28.53 -2.29
CA LEU A 74 -13.29 -28.99 -1.00
C LEU A 74 -14.76 -28.56 -0.85
N LYS A 75 -15.12 -27.35 -1.27
CA LYS A 75 -16.53 -26.89 -1.26
C LYS A 75 -17.39 -27.78 -2.14
N ARG A 76 -16.94 -28.06 -3.39
CA ARG A 76 -17.66 -28.98 -4.29
C ARG A 76 -17.88 -30.37 -3.66
N GLN A 77 -16.86 -30.94 -3.03
CA GLN A 77 -16.97 -32.23 -2.34
C GLN A 77 -17.92 -32.15 -1.14
N ALA A 78 -17.88 -31.10 -0.34
CA ALA A 78 -18.72 -30.94 0.83
C ALA A 78 -20.20 -30.82 0.47
N VAL A 79 -20.53 -30.11 -0.61
CA VAL A 79 -21.91 -30.03 -1.13
C VAL A 79 -22.37 -31.38 -1.66
N LEU A 80 -21.58 -32.06 -2.49
CA LEU A 80 -21.96 -33.33 -3.11
C LEU A 80 -22.13 -34.47 -2.10
N CYS A 81 -21.26 -34.54 -1.08
CA CYS A 81 -21.26 -35.66 -0.15
C CYS A 81 -22.16 -35.44 1.07
N ASN A 82 -22.28 -34.21 1.57
CA ASN A 82 -22.91 -33.93 2.87
C ASN A 82 -23.90 -32.76 2.85
N ASN A 83 -24.14 -32.16 1.70
CA ASN A 83 -24.92 -30.92 1.53
C ASN A 83 -24.51 -29.81 2.52
N ARG A 84 -23.18 -29.67 2.76
CA ARG A 84 -22.60 -28.71 3.70
C ARG A 84 -21.70 -27.74 2.97
N GLU A 85 -21.78 -26.46 3.32
CA GLU A 85 -20.89 -25.43 2.78
C GLU A 85 -19.54 -25.38 3.48
N TYR A 86 -19.47 -25.82 4.74
CA TYR A 86 -18.29 -25.77 5.59
C TYR A 86 -17.94 -27.12 6.21
N THR A 87 -16.66 -27.43 6.27
CA THR A 87 -16.11 -28.63 6.91
C THR A 87 -14.86 -28.28 7.73
N ARG A 88 -14.51 -29.11 8.71
CA ARG A 88 -13.24 -28.96 9.47
C ARG A 88 -12.02 -28.89 8.55
N ARG A 89 -12.08 -29.57 7.41
CA ARG A 89 -11.02 -29.58 6.38
C ARG A 89 -10.85 -28.20 5.72
N ILE A 90 -11.95 -27.55 5.40
CA ILE A 90 -11.99 -26.17 4.90
C ILE A 90 -11.44 -25.21 5.96
N GLY A 91 -11.86 -25.35 7.22
CA GLY A 91 -11.35 -24.54 8.32
C GLY A 91 -9.83 -24.65 8.49
N ARG A 92 -9.28 -25.87 8.49
CA ARG A 92 -7.83 -26.09 8.56
C ARG A 92 -7.07 -25.48 7.39
N LEU A 93 -7.60 -25.59 6.17
CA LEU A 93 -7.00 -24.98 4.98
C LEU A 93 -6.97 -23.46 5.08
N THR A 94 -8.07 -22.85 5.52
CA THR A 94 -8.20 -21.41 5.73
C THR A 94 -7.25 -20.91 6.82
N TYR A 95 -7.21 -21.60 7.94
CA TYR A 95 -6.29 -21.28 9.04
C TYR A 95 -4.83 -21.31 8.59
N LYS A 96 -4.41 -22.41 7.92
CA LYS A 96 -3.04 -22.53 7.40
C LYS A 96 -2.69 -21.39 6.43
N ARG A 97 -3.60 -21.07 5.50
CA ARG A 97 -3.42 -19.94 4.58
C ARG A 97 -3.23 -18.62 5.34
N ASN A 98 -4.07 -18.35 6.33
CA ASN A 98 -4.01 -17.11 7.09
C ASN A 98 -2.71 -16.99 7.89
N CYS A 99 -2.22 -18.07 8.48
CA CYS A 99 -0.92 -18.11 9.16
C CYS A 99 0.24 -17.79 8.19
N MET A 100 0.24 -18.38 6.98
CA MET A 100 1.28 -18.13 5.99
C MET A 100 1.28 -16.68 5.49
N ILE A 101 0.09 -16.11 5.27
CA ILE A 101 -0.03 -14.68 4.88
C ILE A 101 0.46 -13.79 6.02
N LYS A 102 0.00 -14.04 7.26
CA LYS A 102 0.41 -13.27 8.43
C LYS A 102 1.93 -13.30 8.64
N ASP A 103 2.57 -14.47 8.52
CA ASP A 103 4.03 -14.60 8.60
C ASP A 103 4.74 -13.77 7.53
N SER A 104 4.24 -13.82 6.28
CA SER A 104 4.79 -13.01 5.19
C SER A 104 4.67 -11.51 5.47
N LEU A 105 3.53 -11.05 5.98
CA LEU A 105 3.32 -9.64 6.33
C LEU A 105 4.24 -9.20 7.48
N HIS A 106 4.45 -10.07 8.49
CA HIS A 106 5.38 -9.79 9.58
C HIS A 106 6.82 -9.63 9.09
N LYS A 107 7.26 -10.49 8.17
CA LYS A 107 8.60 -10.43 7.57
C LYS A 107 8.77 -9.16 6.75
N ILE A 108 7.80 -8.85 5.89
CA ILE A 108 7.86 -7.65 5.04
C ILE A 108 7.86 -6.38 5.90
N SER A 109 6.94 -6.27 6.85
CA SER A 109 6.85 -5.08 7.72
C SER A 109 8.08 -4.92 8.62
N ARG A 110 8.73 -6.02 9.06
CA ARG A 110 9.99 -5.95 9.80
C ARG A 110 11.12 -5.46 8.90
N TYR A 111 11.25 -6.03 7.71
CA TYR A 111 12.29 -5.60 6.76
C TYR A 111 12.20 -4.11 6.42
N ILE A 112 10.99 -3.59 6.20
CA ILE A 112 10.79 -2.16 5.90
C ILE A 112 11.08 -1.29 7.13
N ALA A 113 10.66 -1.72 8.33
CA ALA A 113 10.92 -0.98 9.56
C ALA A 113 12.42 -0.93 9.89
N ASP A 114 13.14 -2.04 9.71
CA ASP A 114 14.59 -2.09 9.90
C ASP A 114 15.31 -1.22 8.86
N TYR A 115 14.89 -1.26 7.59
CA TYR A 115 15.41 -0.35 6.56
C TYR A 115 15.19 1.13 6.92
N ALA A 116 14.01 1.47 7.41
CA ALA A 116 13.70 2.84 7.83
C ALA A 116 14.56 3.28 9.02
N LYS A 117 14.77 2.40 10.00
CA LYS A 117 15.67 2.62 11.14
C LYS A 117 17.11 2.83 10.70
N ASP A 118 17.65 1.92 9.88
CA ASP A 118 19.06 1.93 9.44
C ASP A 118 19.40 3.19 8.63
N ASN A 119 18.39 3.74 7.96
CA ASN A 119 18.51 5.00 7.21
C ASN A 119 18.12 6.25 8.02
N ASN A 120 17.85 6.14 9.31
CA ASN A 120 17.39 7.25 10.14
C ASN A 120 16.20 8.00 9.53
N ALA A 121 15.23 7.27 8.99
CA ALA A 121 14.03 7.89 8.42
C ALA A 121 13.18 8.52 9.53
N ASP A 122 12.62 9.70 9.24
CA ASP A 122 11.71 10.39 10.14
C ASP A 122 10.27 9.95 9.91
N ILE A 123 9.92 9.75 8.63
CA ILE A 123 8.54 9.49 8.20
C ILE A 123 8.54 8.37 7.17
N VAL A 124 7.57 7.46 7.31
CA VAL A 124 7.21 6.49 6.27
C VAL A 124 5.81 6.83 5.78
N VAL A 125 5.67 7.06 4.48
CA VAL A 125 4.40 7.33 3.81
C VAL A 125 3.95 6.06 3.10
N LEU A 126 2.79 5.53 3.49
CA LEU A 126 2.20 4.34 2.87
C LEU A 126 0.96 4.75 2.08
N GLY A 127 0.98 4.46 0.80
CA GLY A 127 -0.18 4.62 -0.06
C GLY A 127 -1.34 3.74 0.37
N HIS A 128 -2.52 4.31 0.45
CA HIS A 128 -3.73 3.57 0.82
C HIS A 128 -4.94 4.12 0.06
N ASN A 129 -5.49 3.30 -0.82
CA ASN A 129 -6.71 3.64 -1.53
C ASN A 129 -7.92 2.96 -0.87
N VAL A 130 -8.70 3.72 -0.11
CA VAL A 130 -9.87 3.22 0.65
C VAL A 130 -10.93 2.62 -0.27
N PHE A 131 -11.12 3.19 -1.46
CA PHE A 131 -12.16 2.79 -2.40
C PHE A 131 -11.71 1.76 -3.43
N GLN A 132 -10.42 1.38 -3.45
CA GLN A 132 -9.85 0.47 -4.44
C GLN A 132 -10.56 -0.90 -4.49
N LYS A 133 -11.22 -1.33 -3.40
CA LYS A 133 -11.92 -2.61 -3.33
C LYS A 133 -13.37 -2.59 -3.83
N GLN A 134 -13.98 -1.41 -4.01
CA GLN A 134 -15.43 -1.34 -4.25
C GLN A 134 -15.83 -1.32 -5.73
N LYS A 135 -14.98 -0.85 -6.65
CA LYS A 135 -15.31 -0.73 -8.09
C LYS A 135 -14.18 -1.19 -9.04
N ILE A 136 -13.31 -2.09 -8.58
CA ILE A 136 -12.21 -2.57 -9.44
C ILE A 136 -12.76 -3.51 -10.51
N ASN A 137 -12.59 -3.12 -11.76
CA ASN A 137 -12.87 -3.96 -12.92
C ASN A 137 -11.59 -4.26 -13.72
N THR A 138 -10.61 -4.90 -13.05
CA THR A 138 -9.36 -5.36 -13.68
C THR A 138 -9.40 -6.86 -14.07
N GLY A 139 -10.61 -7.42 -14.11
CA GLY A 139 -10.85 -8.84 -14.35
C GLY A 139 -10.94 -9.67 -13.06
N ALA A 140 -11.76 -10.72 -13.09
CA ALA A 140 -12.12 -11.51 -11.89
C ALA A 140 -10.90 -12.06 -11.11
N ALA A 141 -9.87 -12.52 -11.80
CA ALA A 141 -8.65 -13.06 -11.17
C ALA A 141 -7.83 -11.99 -10.44
N ASN A 142 -7.71 -10.79 -11.02
CA ASN A 142 -7.00 -9.68 -10.39
C ASN A 142 -7.80 -9.10 -9.23
N ASN A 143 -9.11 -8.94 -9.39
CA ASN A 143 -10.00 -8.48 -8.33
C ASN A 143 -9.93 -9.40 -7.11
N GLN A 144 -9.95 -10.73 -7.33
CA GLN A 144 -9.80 -11.71 -6.26
C GLN A 144 -8.44 -11.59 -5.56
N ALA A 145 -7.36 -11.37 -6.31
CA ALA A 145 -6.02 -11.21 -5.75
C ALA A 145 -5.90 -9.95 -4.87
N ILE A 146 -6.47 -8.82 -5.33
CA ILE A 146 -6.48 -7.54 -4.57
C ILE A 146 -7.23 -7.69 -3.24
N VAL A 147 -8.43 -8.28 -3.28
CA VAL A 147 -9.28 -8.43 -2.09
C VAL A 147 -8.62 -9.35 -1.06
N GLN A 148 -7.80 -10.32 -1.49
CA GLN A 148 -7.18 -11.31 -0.60
C GLN A 148 -5.90 -10.84 0.09
N ILE A 149 -5.36 -9.68 -0.26
CA ILE A 149 -4.21 -9.10 0.43
C ILE A 149 -4.72 -8.15 1.52
N PRO A 150 -4.44 -8.42 2.82
CA PRO A 150 -4.93 -7.58 3.90
C PRO A 150 -4.00 -6.37 4.13
N HIS A 151 -4.06 -5.37 3.25
CA HIS A 151 -3.21 -4.17 3.31
C HIS A 151 -3.35 -3.39 4.62
N LEU A 152 -4.56 -3.30 5.19
CA LEU A 152 -4.76 -2.65 6.50
C LEU A 152 -4.08 -3.39 7.64
N VAL A 153 -4.07 -4.74 7.60
CA VAL A 153 -3.32 -5.53 8.58
C VAL A 153 -1.83 -5.29 8.44
N PHE A 154 -1.32 -5.18 7.21
CA PHE A 154 0.07 -4.82 6.95
C PHE A 154 0.38 -3.41 7.48
N ALA A 155 -0.46 -2.42 7.22
CA ALA A 155 -0.29 -1.06 7.73
C ALA A 155 -0.19 -1.04 9.25
N GLY A 156 -1.09 -1.73 9.96
CA GLY A 156 -1.02 -1.84 11.43
C GLY A 156 0.25 -2.55 11.92
N MET A 157 0.70 -3.61 11.21
CA MET A 157 1.97 -4.29 11.55
C MET A 157 3.20 -3.41 11.32
N LEU A 158 3.17 -2.59 10.28
CA LEU A 158 4.23 -1.65 9.99
C LEU A 158 4.25 -0.52 11.01
N GLN A 159 3.08 0.03 11.34
CA GLN A 159 2.92 1.13 12.27
C GLN A 159 3.58 0.85 13.62
N TYR A 160 3.19 -0.22 14.33
CA TYR A 160 3.74 -0.46 15.67
C TYR A 160 5.25 -0.75 15.64
N LYS A 161 5.77 -1.33 14.53
CA LYS A 161 7.21 -1.58 14.39
C LYS A 161 8.00 -0.30 14.13
N LEU A 162 7.44 0.65 13.39
CA LEU A 162 8.03 1.97 13.19
C LEU A 162 7.99 2.79 14.48
N GLU A 163 6.91 2.66 15.27
CA GLU A 163 6.77 3.28 16.58
C GLU A 163 7.85 2.83 17.55
N GLU A 164 8.29 1.56 17.50
CA GLU A 164 9.45 1.05 18.28
C GLU A 164 10.73 1.91 18.05
N TYR A 165 10.88 2.44 16.84
CA TYR A 165 12.04 3.27 16.45
C TYR A 165 11.73 4.78 16.48
N GLY A 166 10.53 5.16 16.88
CA GLY A 166 10.09 6.55 16.90
C GLY A 166 9.83 7.15 15.51
N ILE A 167 9.66 6.31 14.49
CA ILE A 167 9.38 6.70 13.10
C ILE A 167 7.87 6.78 12.91
N ARG A 168 7.39 7.84 12.26
CA ARG A 168 5.96 8.05 12.02
C ARG A 168 5.51 7.35 10.74
N LEU A 169 4.38 6.63 10.79
CA LEU A 169 3.65 6.16 9.60
C LEU A 169 2.55 7.15 9.24
N VAL A 170 2.52 7.56 7.97
CA VAL A 170 1.44 8.38 7.39
C VAL A 170 0.76 7.58 6.29
N LEU A 171 -0.57 7.42 6.38
CA LEU A 171 -1.36 6.85 5.31
C LEU A 171 -1.81 7.96 4.37
N THR A 172 -1.60 7.80 3.07
CA THR A 172 -1.99 8.79 2.06
C THR A 172 -2.82 8.14 0.97
N GLU A 173 -3.76 8.89 0.41
CA GLU A 173 -4.55 8.43 -0.72
C GLU A 173 -3.72 8.46 -2.00
N GLU A 174 -3.90 7.45 -2.87
CA GLU A 174 -3.17 7.28 -4.12
C GLU A 174 -3.97 7.67 -5.37
N SER A 175 -5.19 8.17 -5.21
CA SER A 175 -6.03 8.55 -6.35
C SER A 175 -5.30 9.57 -7.22
N TYR A 176 -5.41 9.38 -8.54
CA TYR A 176 -4.82 10.25 -9.56
C TYR A 176 -3.28 10.38 -9.57
N THR A 177 -2.55 9.81 -8.62
CA THR A 177 -1.07 9.91 -8.58
C THR A 177 -0.36 9.39 -9.83
N SER A 178 -0.98 8.42 -10.54
CA SER A 178 -0.46 7.91 -11.81
C SER A 178 -0.80 8.79 -13.04
N MET A 179 -1.62 9.81 -12.86
CA MET A 179 -2.08 10.74 -13.92
C MET A 179 -1.47 12.13 -13.76
N ALA A 180 -1.21 12.56 -12.53
CA ALA A 180 -0.65 13.87 -12.22
C ALA A 180 0.83 13.97 -12.61
N ASP A 181 1.25 15.13 -13.09
CA ASP A 181 2.65 15.43 -13.37
C ASP A 181 3.31 16.05 -12.14
N PHE A 182 4.16 15.26 -11.49
CA PHE A 182 4.86 15.71 -10.28
C PHE A 182 5.93 16.78 -10.57
N LYS A 183 6.49 16.81 -11.82
CA LYS A 183 7.46 17.84 -12.21
C LYS A 183 6.79 19.18 -12.42
N ALA A 184 5.59 19.18 -13.01
CA ALA A 184 4.79 20.40 -13.18
C ALA A 184 4.11 20.85 -11.88
N GLY A 185 4.12 20.03 -10.83
CA GLY A 185 3.46 20.32 -9.57
C GLY A 185 1.94 20.27 -9.65
N ASP A 186 1.39 19.41 -10.50
CA ASP A 186 -0.06 19.24 -10.62
C ASP A 186 -0.70 18.97 -9.25
N LYS A 187 -1.82 19.66 -8.97
CA LYS A 187 -2.60 19.39 -7.79
C LYS A 187 -3.31 18.04 -7.93
N ILE A 188 -3.12 17.16 -6.96
CA ILE A 188 -3.78 15.86 -6.93
C ILE A 188 -5.09 16.02 -6.17
N PRO A 189 -6.26 15.86 -6.83
CA PRO A 189 -7.55 15.93 -6.16
C PRO A 189 -7.80 14.69 -5.29
N VAL A 190 -8.59 14.84 -4.23
CA VAL A 190 -9.08 13.71 -3.44
C VAL A 190 -10.25 13.06 -4.18
N PHE A 191 -10.22 11.73 -4.32
CA PHE A 191 -11.30 11.00 -4.99
C PHE A 191 -12.60 11.10 -4.17
N SER A 192 -13.69 11.54 -4.84
CA SER A 192 -15.03 11.49 -4.29
C SER A 192 -15.93 10.67 -5.24
N VAL A 193 -16.78 9.81 -4.68
CA VAL A 193 -17.73 8.98 -5.46
C VAL A 193 -18.78 9.85 -6.16
N ASP A 194 -19.06 11.02 -5.60
CA ASP A 194 -20.09 11.95 -6.06
C ASP A 194 -19.53 13.05 -6.97
N SER A 195 -18.22 13.11 -7.15
CA SER A 195 -17.58 14.10 -8.04
C SER A 195 -17.64 13.62 -9.48
N THR A 196 -18.28 14.42 -10.33
CA THR A 196 -18.29 14.27 -11.80
C THR A 196 -17.25 15.17 -12.48
N GLU A 197 -16.35 15.79 -11.72
CA GLU A 197 -15.35 16.70 -12.25
C GLU A 197 -14.27 15.94 -13.04
N GLU A 198 -14.07 16.33 -14.29
CA GLU A 198 -12.93 15.88 -15.09
C GLU A 198 -11.67 16.64 -14.66
N HIS A 199 -10.66 15.89 -14.19
CA HIS A 199 -9.39 16.48 -13.80
C HIS A 199 -8.42 16.45 -14.98
N VAL A 200 -7.92 17.63 -15.36
CA VAL A 200 -6.92 17.78 -16.42
C VAL A 200 -5.53 17.89 -15.78
N PHE A 201 -4.59 17.08 -16.25
CA PHE A 201 -3.20 17.07 -15.78
C PHE A 201 -2.26 17.51 -16.89
N SER A 202 -1.11 18.08 -16.49
CA SER A 202 -0.09 18.62 -17.43
C SER A 202 0.59 17.51 -18.24
N GLY A 203 0.73 16.32 -17.67
CA GLY A 203 1.30 15.14 -18.31
C GLY A 203 0.29 14.03 -18.53
N ARG A 204 0.76 12.90 -19.07
CA ARG A 204 -0.10 11.72 -19.27
C ARG A 204 0.68 10.41 -19.20
N ARG A 205 0.05 9.37 -18.66
CA ARG A 205 0.58 8.02 -18.72
C ARG A 205 0.40 7.43 -20.12
N ILE A 206 1.49 7.05 -20.79
CA ILE A 206 1.46 6.42 -22.13
C ILE A 206 1.16 4.94 -21.99
N LYS A 207 1.90 4.24 -21.09
CA LYS A 207 1.71 2.84 -20.76
C LYS A 207 2.25 2.56 -19.36
N ARG A 208 2.08 1.34 -18.85
CA ARG A 208 2.66 0.94 -17.56
C ARG A 208 4.18 1.08 -17.60
N GLY A 209 4.73 1.86 -16.67
CA GLY A 209 6.16 2.15 -16.57
C GLY A 209 6.67 3.18 -17.57
N LEU A 210 5.77 3.94 -18.25
CA LEU A 210 6.17 5.04 -19.12
C LEU A 210 5.18 6.20 -18.98
N TYR A 211 5.68 7.33 -18.56
CA TYR A 211 4.93 8.57 -18.40
C TYR A 211 5.52 9.66 -19.32
N LYS A 212 4.66 10.49 -19.92
CA LYS A 212 5.06 11.68 -20.68
C LYS A 212 4.70 12.90 -19.86
N TYR A 213 5.72 13.65 -19.46
CA TYR A 213 5.59 14.90 -18.70
C TYR A 213 5.07 16.04 -19.58
N GLY A 214 4.58 17.10 -18.96
CA GLY A 214 4.10 18.30 -19.64
C GLY A 214 5.19 19.02 -20.43
N ASP A 215 6.45 18.89 -20.03
CA ASP A 215 7.63 19.39 -20.75
C ASP A 215 8.01 18.54 -21.98
N GLY A 216 7.26 17.47 -22.27
CA GLY A 216 7.50 16.57 -23.40
C GLY A 216 8.50 15.44 -23.10
N SER A 217 9.23 15.49 -21.98
CA SER A 217 10.13 14.42 -21.56
C SER A 217 9.38 13.15 -21.17
N THR A 218 10.07 12.01 -21.13
CA THR A 218 9.51 10.72 -20.72
C THR A 218 10.32 10.12 -19.58
N GLY A 219 9.62 9.45 -18.65
CA GLY A 219 10.23 8.76 -17.50
C GLY A 219 9.48 7.49 -17.12
#